data_cdcc0e1ab0ef1d560b0fd375388c49dc
#
_entry.id   cdcc0e1ab0ef1d560b0fd375388c49dc
#
_cell.length_a   1.000
_cell.length_b   1.000
_cell.length_c   1.000
_cell.angle_alpha   90.00
_cell.angle_beta   90.00
_cell.angle_gamma   90.00
#
_symmetry.space_group_name_H-M   'P 1'
#
loop_
_entity.id
_entity.type
_entity.pdbx_description
1 polymer ?
#
loop_
_entity_poly.entity_id
_entity_poly.type
_entity_poly.pdbx_seq_one_letter_code
_entity_poly.pdbx_strand_id
1 'polypeptide(L)'
;MSNENLAGRSIAGYRLLERVGEGGTAEVYRAEHPERGACAFKVLRQRLRGDPTAVKRFLREAGYGSRVVHPGVVRTYDFGEADGLHYLALEWADGESLASFLHRNGPLAPADTVKIVRQLADALAAAHKAGIVHRDLKPENIMYDPKTGTARLLDFGIARDAELPPEERLTRTGFFVGTLQYVAPEALSGELVDGRADIYSLATITYYLLTGRHPYVGRSPRELFQQLLSQPPLPLSQAVKGITVPPGVEAAVMKGLARQPADRQPTVTQFAADLDTGVAGGGPGGGGTVPRSGVFAAIKKFVGKRK
;
A
#
# COMPACT_ATOMS: atom_id res chain seq x y z
N MET A 1 4.93 -24.10 19.21
CA MET A 1 6.30 -23.53 19.18
C MET A 1 6.18 -22.11 19.70
N SER A 2 6.84 -21.79 20.83
CA SER A 2 6.77 -20.46 21.45
C SER A 2 7.36 -19.41 20.50
N ASN A 3 6.60 -18.39 20.22
CA ASN A 3 7.08 -17.20 19.48
C ASN A 3 8.20 -16.58 20.34
N GLU A 4 9.43 -16.59 19.86
CA GLU A 4 10.61 -16.03 20.57
C GLU A 4 10.41 -14.52 20.67
N ASN A 5 10.18 -14.01 21.88
CA ASN A 5 10.09 -12.56 22.10
C ASN A 5 11.50 -11.97 22.15
N LEU A 6 11.83 -11.11 21.20
CA LEU A 6 13.13 -10.46 21.09
C LEU A 6 13.22 -9.12 21.86
N ALA A 7 12.16 -8.69 22.53
CA ALA A 7 12.16 -7.46 23.31
C ALA A 7 13.25 -7.52 24.41
N GLY A 8 13.98 -6.42 24.58
CA GLY A 8 15.10 -6.30 25.52
C GLY A 8 16.46 -6.74 24.95
N ARG A 9 16.51 -7.44 23.80
CA ARG A 9 17.77 -7.83 23.16
C ARG A 9 18.38 -6.67 22.37
N SER A 10 19.70 -6.71 22.22
CA SER A 10 20.44 -5.84 21.30
C SER A 10 20.94 -6.69 20.14
N ILE A 11 20.58 -6.30 18.90
CA ILE A 11 20.92 -7.01 17.66
C ILE A 11 21.50 -5.99 16.68
N ALA A 12 22.67 -6.22 16.13
CA ALA A 12 23.35 -5.32 15.20
C ALA A 12 23.44 -3.85 15.69
N GLY A 13 23.58 -3.62 17.01
CA GLY A 13 23.62 -2.28 17.61
C GLY A 13 22.25 -1.65 17.89
N TYR A 14 21.16 -2.30 17.52
CA TYR A 14 19.79 -1.86 17.78
C TYR A 14 19.24 -2.54 19.04
N ARG A 15 18.81 -1.76 20.03
CA ARG A 15 18.13 -2.26 21.22
C ARG A 15 16.62 -2.36 20.94
N LEU A 16 16.10 -3.59 20.89
CA LEU A 16 14.69 -3.87 20.66
C LEU A 16 13.89 -3.56 21.94
N LEU A 17 12.85 -2.75 21.84
CA LEU A 17 12.05 -2.33 23.00
C LEU A 17 10.79 -3.21 23.13
N GLU A 18 9.88 -3.08 22.18
CA GLU A 18 8.61 -3.77 22.18
C GLU A 18 8.24 -4.22 20.75
N ARG A 19 7.47 -5.30 20.65
CA ARG A 19 6.91 -5.73 19.36
C ARG A 19 5.69 -4.89 19.04
N VAL A 20 5.75 -4.14 17.93
CA VAL A 20 4.68 -3.22 17.49
C VAL A 20 3.86 -3.78 16.34
N GLY A 21 4.30 -4.87 15.71
CA GLY A 21 3.57 -5.47 14.59
C GLY A 21 4.05 -6.87 14.24
N GLU A 22 3.18 -7.58 13.52
CA GLU A 22 3.46 -8.91 13.01
C GLU A 22 2.83 -9.05 11.62
N GLY A 23 3.68 -9.31 10.63
CA GLY A 23 3.26 -9.56 9.24
C GLY A 23 3.42 -11.02 8.85
N GLY A 24 3.07 -11.35 7.61
CA GLY A 24 3.21 -12.71 7.07
C GLY A 24 4.67 -13.22 7.05
N THR A 25 5.63 -12.33 6.83
CA THR A 25 7.05 -12.67 6.65
C THR A 25 7.93 -12.22 7.80
N ALA A 26 7.59 -11.14 8.50
CA ALA A 26 8.43 -10.52 9.52
C ALA A 26 7.63 -10.11 10.76
N GLU A 27 8.32 -10.01 11.88
CA GLU A 27 7.91 -9.33 13.09
C GLU A 27 8.56 -7.96 13.14
N VAL A 28 7.86 -6.96 13.63
CA VAL A 28 8.33 -5.57 13.71
C VAL A 28 8.44 -5.16 15.16
N TYR A 29 9.60 -4.68 15.53
CA TYR A 29 9.91 -4.15 16.86
C TYR A 29 10.16 -2.65 16.77
N ARG A 30 9.71 -1.89 17.77
CA ARG A 30 10.28 -0.60 18.04
C ARG A 30 11.66 -0.81 18.62
N ALA A 31 12.65 -0.08 18.14
CA ALA A 31 14.04 -0.19 18.58
C ALA A 31 14.68 1.19 18.72
N GLU A 32 15.80 1.23 19.42
CA GLU A 32 16.65 2.41 19.55
C GLU A 32 18.06 2.11 19.11
N HIS A 33 18.69 3.06 18.42
CA HIS A 33 20.10 3.02 18.04
C HIS A 33 20.79 4.27 18.58
N PRO A 34 22.04 4.18 19.14
CA PRO A 34 22.71 5.32 19.76
C PRO A 34 22.86 6.55 18.86
N GLU A 35 23.12 6.33 17.56
CA GLU A 35 23.34 7.42 16.60
C GLU A 35 22.08 7.79 15.79
N ARG A 36 21.06 6.93 15.72
CA ARG A 36 19.90 7.10 14.83
C ARG A 36 18.58 7.33 15.58
N GLY A 37 18.60 7.17 16.92
CA GLY A 37 17.41 7.31 17.76
C GLY A 37 16.41 6.19 17.53
N ALA A 38 15.12 6.50 17.55
CA ALA A 38 14.04 5.55 17.36
C ALA A 38 14.02 4.94 15.95
N CYS A 39 13.84 3.63 15.88
CA CYS A 39 13.86 2.84 14.65
C CYS A 39 12.73 1.81 14.64
N ALA A 40 12.30 1.39 13.45
CA ALA A 40 11.53 0.16 13.26
C ALA A 40 12.50 -0.97 12.86
N PHE A 41 12.48 -2.05 13.62
CA PHE A 41 13.37 -3.19 13.40
C PHE A 41 12.55 -4.41 13.01
N LYS A 42 12.64 -4.82 11.74
CA LYS A 42 11.96 -5.99 11.20
C LYS A 42 12.85 -7.21 11.28
N VAL A 43 12.32 -8.32 11.78
CA VAL A 43 13.03 -9.60 11.85
C VAL A 43 12.25 -10.64 11.07
N LEU A 44 12.95 -11.38 10.19
CA LEU A 44 12.35 -12.50 9.46
C LEU A 44 11.82 -13.54 10.46
N ARG A 45 10.56 -13.96 10.29
CA ARG A 45 9.91 -14.92 11.21
C ARG A 45 10.68 -16.23 11.29
N GLN A 46 10.74 -16.80 12.49
CA GLN A 46 11.46 -18.05 12.79
C GLN A 46 11.16 -19.18 11.80
N ARG A 47 9.88 -19.37 11.44
CA ARG A 47 9.44 -20.40 10.49
C ARG A 47 9.99 -20.24 9.07
N LEU A 48 10.48 -19.04 8.71
CA LEU A 48 10.99 -18.71 7.38
C LEU A 48 12.53 -18.62 7.34
N ARG A 49 13.21 -18.65 8.49
CA ARG A 49 14.68 -18.52 8.57
C ARG A 49 15.41 -19.69 7.92
N GLY A 50 14.79 -20.89 7.89
CA GLY A 50 15.32 -22.07 7.21
C GLY A 50 14.99 -22.16 5.71
N ASP A 51 14.24 -21.20 5.16
CA ASP A 51 13.93 -21.16 3.73
C ASP A 51 14.84 -20.14 3.01
N PRO A 52 15.83 -20.61 2.22
CA PRO A 52 16.77 -19.73 1.50
C PRO A 52 16.06 -18.77 0.56
N THR A 53 14.91 -19.15 -0.01
CA THR A 53 14.12 -18.30 -0.91
C THR A 53 13.49 -17.16 -0.14
N ALA A 54 12.91 -17.42 1.04
CA ALA A 54 12.35 -16.40 1.91
C ALA A 54 13.41 -15.41 2.42
N VAL A 55 14.58 -15.92 2.82
CA VAL A 55 15.73 -15.11 3.24
C VAL A 55 16.20 -14.20 2.11
N LYS A 56 16.48 -14.78 0.94
CA LYS A 56 16.92 -14.02 -0.25
C LYS A 56 15.92 -12.93 -0.62
N ARG A 57 14.64 -13.23 -0.57
CA ARG A 57 13.55 -12.27 -0.85
C ARG A 57 13.56 -11.13 0.17
N PHE A 58 13.63 -11.43 1.46
CA PHE A 58 13.63 -10.45 2.53
C PHE A 58 14.81 -9.47 2.41
N LEU A 59 16.03 -9.98 2.19
CA LEU A 59 17.23 -9.15 2.03
C LEU A 59 17.22 -8.36 0.72
N ARG A 60 16.63 -8.90 -0.34
CA ARG A 60 16.50 -8.23 -1.62
C ARG A 60 15.54 -7.04 -1.55
N GLU A 61 14.38 -7.18 -0.88
CA GLU A 61 13.44 -6.08 -0.63
C GLU A 61 14.15 -4.95 0.12
N ALA A 62 14.93 -5.27 1.16
CA ALA A 62 15.72 -4.31 1.91
C ALA A 62 16.75 -3.57 1.03
N GLY A 63 17.49 -4.32 0.20
CA GLY A 63 18.51 -3.75 -0.70
C GLY A 63 17.94 -2.82 -1.76
N TYR A 64 16.73 -3.06 -2.24
CA TYR A 64 16.06 -2.11 -3.15
C TYR A 64 15.55 -0.88 -2.42
N GLY A 65 14.91 -1.05 -1.27
CA GLY A 65 14.42 0.06 -0.44
C GLY A 65 15.53 1.03 -0.06
N SER A 66 16.74 0.54 0.22
CA SER A 66 17.89 1.38 0.56
C SER A 66 18.38 2.30 -0.57
N ARG A 67 18.02 2.02 -1.83
CA ARG A 67 18.43 2.82 -3.01
C ARG A 67 17.51 4.02 -3.25
N VAL A 68 16.33 4.08 -2.62
CA VAL A 68 15.38 5.17 -2.79
C VAL A 68 15.49 6.14 -1.61
N VAL A 69 16.07 7.32 -1.85
CA VAL A 69 16.20 8.37 -0.85
C VAL A 69 15.22 9.50 -1.20
N HIS A 70 14.10 9.55 -0.47
CA HIS A 70 13.06 10.56 -0.66
C HIS A 70 12.29 10.79 0.64
N PRO A 71 11.88 12.02 1.01
CA PRO A 71 11.15 12.28 2.26
C PRO A 71 9.81 11.52 2.36
N GLY A 72 9.16 11.23 1.24
CA GLY A 72 7.96 10.40 1.16
C GLY A 72 8.21 8.89 1.22
N VAL A 73 9.44 8.43 1.44
CA VAL A 73 9.82 7.02 1.61
C VAL A 73 10.45 6.83 2.98
N VAL A 74 10.05 5.82 3.72
CA VAL A 74 10.67 5.45 5.00
C VAL A 74 12.07 4.91 4.72
N ARG A 75 13.08 5.55 5.30
CA ARG A 75 14.48 5.28 5.00
C ARG A 75 14.92 3.93 5.56
N THR A 76 15.57 3.13 4.75
CA THR A 76 16.33 1.96 5.20
C THR A 76 17.66 2.42 5.80
N TYR A 77 17.91 2.05 7.05
CA TYR A 77 19.16 2.36 7.74
C TYR A 77 20.19 1.27 7.58
N ASP A 78 19.76 0.01 7.73
CA ASP A 78 20.62 -1.15 7.71
C ASP A 78 19.83 -2.43 7.48
N PHE A 79 20.48 -3.47 6.97
CA PHE A 79 19.89 -4.80 6.80
C PHE A 79 20.99 -5.86 6.68
N GLY A 80 20.68 -7.08 7.08
CA GLY A 80 21.64 -8.18 7.00
C GLY A 80 21.26 -9.33 7.90
N GLU A 81 22.30 -10.00 8.40
CA GLU A 81 22.21 -11.08 9.36
C GLU A 81 23.07 -10.77 10.59
N ALA A 82 22.49 -10.93 11.78
CA ALA A 82 23.17 -10.84 13.06
C ALA A 82 22.52 -11.80 14.06
N ASP A 83 23.34 -12.48 14.88
CA ASP A 83 22.90 -13.45 15.89
C ASP A 83 21.99 -14.57 15.32
N GLY A 84 22.20 -14.97 14.05
CA GLY A 84 21.37 -15.95 13.33
C GLY A 84 19.99 -15.42 12.93
N LEU A 85 19.80 -14.09 12.98
CA LEU A 85 18.56 -13.40 12.63
C LEU A 85 18.77 -12.53 11.38
N HIS A 86 17.89 -12.69 10.40
CA HIS A 86 17.86 -11.76 9.26
C HIS A 86 16.99 -10.56 9.64
N TYR A 87 17.52 -9.35 9.49
CA TYR A 87 16.92 -8.12 9.94
C TYR A 87 16.92 -7.01 8.88
N LEU A 88 16.04 -6.05 9.09
CA LEU A 88 15.94 -4.80 8.36
C LEU A 88 15.61 -3.68 9.36
N ALA A 89 16.51 -2.71 9.50
CA ALA A 89 16.33 -1.53 10.33
C ALA A 89 15.89 -0.34 9.47
N LEU A 90 14.79 0.27 9.86
CA LEU A 90 14.14 1.37 9.17
C LEU A 90 14.03 2.59 10.09
N GLU A 91 13.94 3.76 9.48
CA GLU A 91 13.49 4.97 10.16
C GLU A 91 12.16 4.72 10.86
N TRP A 92 12.00 5.27 12.07
CA TRP A 92 10.70 5.28 12.72
C TRP A 92 9.79 6.30 12.04
N ALA A 93 8.68 5.87 11.48
CA ALA A 93 7.68 6.74 10.90
C ALA A 93 6.51 6.90 11.88
N ASP A 94 6.25 8.14 12.28
CA ASP A 94 5.10 8.44 13.14
C ASP A 94 3.77 8.25 12.41
N GLY A 95 2.70 8.10 13.20
CA GLY A 95 1.35 7.86 12.70
C GLY A 95 0.97 6.37 12.74
N GLU A 96 0.20 5.97 11.75
CA GLU A 96 -0.33 4.60 11.63
C GLU A 96 -0.43 4.20 10.15
N SER A 97 -0.72 2.93 9.86
CA SER A 97 -0.98 2.54 8.47
C SER A 97 -2.22 3.27 7.93
N LEU A 98 -2.17 3.66 6.66
CA LEU A 98 -3.31 4.28 5.98
C LEU A 98 -4.55 3.37 6.02
N ALA A 99 -4.33 2.04 6.01
CA ALA A 99 -5.40 1.06 6.19
C ALA A 99 -6.11 1.20 7.55
N SER A 100 -5.34 1.29 8.65
CA SER A 100 -5.88 1.48 10.01
C SER A 100 -6.62 2.81 10.14
N PHE A 101 -6.03 3.87 9.57
CA PHE A 101 -6.64 5.20 9.56
C PHE A 101 -8.01 5.18 8.85
N LEU A 102 -8.10 4.59 7.66
CA LEU A 102 -9.34 4.49 6.88
C LEU A 102 -10.38 3.59 7.55
N HIS A 103 -9.94 2.50 8.17
CA HIS A 103 -10.84 1.62 8.92
C HIS A 103 -11.58 2.37 10.04
N ARG A 104 -10.92 3.32 10.70
CA ARG A 104 -11.50 4.10 11.80
C ARG A 104 -12.28 5.33 11.33
N ASN A 105 -11.80 6.00 10.28
CA ASN A 105 -12.32 7.30 9.87
C ASN A 105 -13.27 7.23 8.64
N GLY A 106 -13.24 6.12 7.89
CA GLY A 106 -14.00 5.97 6.65
C GLY A 106 -13.37 6.75 5.47
N PRO A 107 -14.15 6.93 4.39
CA PRO A 107 -13.72 7.65 3.19
C PRO A 107 -13.34 9.10 3.46
N LEU A 108 -12.45 9.63 2.63
CA LEU A 108 -11.92 10.98 2.74
C LEU A 108 -12.58 11.93 1.72
N ALA A 109 -12.54 13.21 2.00
CA ALA A 109 -12.92 14.25 1.03
C ALA A 109 -11.94 14.24 -0.17
N PRO A 110 -12.39 14.60 -1.39
CA PRO A 110 -11.55 14.64 -2.58
C PRO A 110 -10.25 15.44 -2.39
N ALA A 111 -10.32 16.62 -1.77
CA ALA A 111 -9.16 17.46 -1.53
C ALA A 111 -8.09 16.79 -0.62
N ASP A 112 -8.51 16.08 0.42
CA ASP A 112 -7.58 15.39 1.32
C ASP A 112 -7.01 14.12 0.68
N THR A 113 -7.85 13.40 -0.08
CA THR A 113 -7.41 12.28 -0.91
C THR A 113 -6.29 12.69 -1.87
N VAL A 114 -6.49 13.78 -2.61
CA VAL A 114 -5.50 14.27 -3.59
C VAL A 114 -4.20 14.70 -2.92
N LYS A 115 -4.23 15.31 -1.73
CA LYS A 115 -3.03 15.63 -0.96
C LYS A 115 -2.19 14.39 -0.62
N ILE A 116 -2.85 13.33 -0.17
CA ILE A 116 -2.18 12.05 0.14
C ILE A 116 -1.59 11.44 -1.13
N VAL A 117 -2.41 11.33 -2.18
CA VAL A 117 -2.02 10.70 -3.45
C VAL A 117 -0.85 11.43 -4.11
N ARG A 118 -0.80 12.77 -4.03
CA ARG A 118 0.33 13.55 -4.55
C ARG A 118 1.63 13.20 -3.85
N GLN A 119 1.65 13.13 -2.52
CA GLN A 119 2.85 12.73 -1.77
C GLN A 119 3.32 11.32 -2.15
N LEU A 120 2.38 10.38 -2.33
CA LEU A 120 2.70 9.01 -2.76
C LEU A 120 3.22 8.98 -4.20
N ALA A 121 2.65 9.78 -5.09
CA ALA A 121 3.11 9.90 -6.48
C ALA A 121 4.53 10.46 -6.57
N ASP A 122 4.86 11.48 -5.76
CA ASP A 122 6.22 12.05 -5.69
C ASP A 122 7.23 10.99 -5.20
N ALA A 123 6.87 10.22 -4.17
CA ALA A 123 7.70 9.13 -3.65
C ALA A 123 7.90 8.00 -4.68
N LEU A 124 6.83 7.61 -5.39
CA LEU A 124 6.89 6.60 -6.46
C LEU A 124 7.71 7.10 -7.66
N ALA A 125 7.61 8.39 -8.01
CA ALA A 125 8.41 8.97 -9.08
C ALA A 125 9.92 8.89 -8.77
N ALA A 126 10.32 9.11 -7.51
CA ALA A 126 11.70 8.94 -7.09
C ALA A 126 12.16 7.48 -7.22
N ALA A 127 11.31 6.50 -6.87
CA ALA A 127 11.60 5.09 -7.05
C ALA A 127 11.72 4.72 -8.53
N HIS A 128 10.78 5.16 -9.38
CA HIS A 128 10.80 4.91 -10.82
C HIS A 128 12.05 5.49 -11.50
N LYS A 129 12.49 6.68 -11.07
CA LYS A 129 13.76 7.29 -11.52
C LYS A 129 14.97 6.44 -11.17
N ALA A 130 14.93 5.72 -10.04
CA ALA A 130 15.97 4.77 -9.63
C ALA A 130 15.83 3.37 -10.31
N GLY A 131 14.89 3.23 -11.27
CA GLY A 131 14.61 1.96 -11.94
C GLY A 131 13.86 0.95 -11.07
N ILE A 132 13.14 1.42 -10.04
CA ILE A 132 12.46 0.59 -9.06
C ILE A 132 10.95 0.78 -9.19
N VAL A 133 10.22 -0.32 -9.44
CA VAL A 133 8.75 -0.39 -9.40
C VAL A 133 8.33 -0.98 -8.07
N HIS A 134 7.35 -0.40 -7.39
CA HIS A 134 6.95 -0.79 -6.02
C HIS A 134 6.28 -2.18 -5.96
N ARG A 135 5.33 -2.45 -6.86
CA ARG A 135 4.64 -3.75 -7.07
C ARG A 135 3.78 -4.29 -5.91
N ASP A 136 3.84 -3.74 -4.70
CA ASP A 136 2.99 -4.09 -3.55
C ASP A 136 2.40 -2.85 -2.89
N LEU A 137 2.01 -1.87 -3.71
CA LEU A 137 1.41 -0.65 -3.22
C LEU A 137 -0.02 -0.91 -2.73
N LYS A 138 -0.24 -0.67 -1.43
CA LYS A 138 -1.52 -0.86 -0.73
C LYS A 138 -1.54 -0.03 0.56
N PRO A 139 -2.72 0.26 1.13
CA PRO A 139 -2.83 1.09 2.33
C PRO A 139 -2.06 0.59 3.55
N GLU A 140 -1.82 -0.72 3.67
CA GLU A 140 -1.01 -1.33 4.74
C GLU A 140 0.47 -0.96 4.64
N ASN A 141 0.96 -0.65 3.42
CA ASN A 141 2.35 -0.29 3.14
C ASN A 141 2.54 1.24 3.06
N ILE A 142 1.60 2.01 3.59
CA ILE A 142 1.64 3.47 3.65
C ILE A 142 1.46 3.89 5.10
N MET A 143 2.45 4.61 5.65
CA MET A 143 2.29 5.30 6.94
C MET A 143 1.65 6.65 6.71
N TYR A 144 0.68 6.98 7.54
CA TYR A 144 -0.01 8.27 7.51
C TYR A 144 -0.06 8.88 8.90
N ASP A 145 0.47 10.08 9.02
CA ASP A 145 0.34 10.89 10.23
C ASP A 145 -0.77 11.93 10.05
N PRO A 146 -1.94 11.75 10.68
CA PRO A 146 -3.05 12.69 10.56
C PRO A 146 -2.79 14.05 11.20
N LYS A 147 -1.79 14.19 12.07
CA LYS A 147 -1.43 15.46 12.71
C LYS A 147 -0.74 16.41 11.73
N THR A 148 0.13 15.85 10.89
CA THR A 148 0.90 16.60 9.89
C THR A 148 0.32 16.49 8.49
N GLY A 149 -0.56 15.50 8.24
CA GLY A 149 -1.07 15.15 6.93
C GLY A 149 0.00 14.47 6.04
N THR A 150 1.05 13.92 6.64
CA THR A 150 2.18 13.32 5.92
C THR A 150 1.90 11.85 5.60
N ALA A 151 2.05 11.46 4.33
CA ALA A 151 1.99 10.09 3.87
C ALA A 151 3.36 9.61 3.38
N ARG A 152 3.79 8.43 3.82
CA ARG A 152 5.11 7.87 3.50
C ARG A 152 5.01 6.41 3.09
N LEU A 153 5.70 6.03 2.02
CA LEU A 153 5.80 4.65 1.58
C LEU A 153 6.69 3.84 2.52
N LEU A 154 6.23 2.65 2.85
CA LEU A 154 7.01 1.60 3.46
C LEU A 154 7.65 0.70 2.37
N ASP A 155 7.84 -0.51 2.67
CA ASP A 155 8.48 -1.59 1.93
C ASP A 155 8.19 -1.63 0.43
N PHE A 156 9.24 -1.84 -0.37
CA PHE A 156 9.14 -2.12 -1.80
C PHE A 156 8.99 -3.63 -2.03
N GLY A 157 7.82 -4.05 -2.52
CA GLY A 157 7.47 -5.47 -2.74
C GLY A 157 8.12 -6.13 -3.96
N ILE A 158 9.33 -5.72 -4.34
CA ILE A 158 10.01 -6.08 -5.60
C ILE A 158 10.28 -7.57 -5.75
N ALA A 159 10.37 -8.30 -4.63
CA ALA A 159 10.72 -9.72 -4.64
C ALA A 159 9.56 -10.65 -5.03
N ARG A 160 8.35 -10.12 -5.28
CA ARG A 160 7.18 -10.99 -5.43
C ARG A 160 7.14 -11.81 -6.72
N ASP A 161 7.73 -11.33 -7.85
CA ASP A 161 7.29 -11.89 -9.12
C ASP A 161 8.34 -12.21 -10.20
N ALA A 162 9.61 -11.84 -10.04
CA ALA A 162 10.56 -12.03 -11.14
C ALA A 162 11.05 -13.48 -11.33
N GLU A 163 10.86 -14.36 -10.34
CA GLU A 163 11.50 -15.69 -10.33
C GLU A 163 10.52 -16.89 -10.30
N LEU A 164 9.19 -16.65 -10.25
CA LEU A 164 8.21 -17.74 -10.21
C LEU A 164 7.41 -17.86 -11.51
N PRO A 165 7.11 -19.08 -11.99
CA PRO A 165 6.15 -19.29 -13.07
C PRO A 165 4.78 -18.69 -12.74
N PRO A 166 4.00 -18.19 -13.72
CA PRO A 166 2.70 -17.56 -13.51
C PRO A 166 1.73 -18.37 -12.65
N GLU A 167 1.74 -19.69 -12.83
CA GLU A 167 0.88 -20.65 -12.12
C GLU A 167 1.22 -20.75 -10.62
N GLU A 168 2.49 -20.60 -10.27
CA GLU A 168 2.94 -20.63 -8.89
C GLU A 168 2.76 -19.29 -8.16
N ARG A 169 2.64 -18.20 -8.89
CA ARG A 169 2.44 -16.86 -8.32
C ARG A 169 1.11 -16.74 -7.60
N LEU A 170 0.04 -17.28 -8.18
CA LEU A 170 -1.32 -17.24 -7.62
C LEU A 170 -1.52 -18.16 -6.41
N THR A 171 -0.86 -19.32 -6.40
CA THR A 171 -1.12 -20.38 -5.41
C THR A 171 -0.17 -20.35 -4.21
N ARG A 172 1.09 -19.98 -4.40
CA ARG A 172 2.14 -20.03 -3.35
C ARG A 172 2.29 -18.80 -2.49
N THR A 173 1.86 -17.64 -2.95
CA THR A 173 2.10 -16.35 -2.25
C THR A 173 1.12 -16.04 -1.14
N GLY A 174 0.17 -16.93 -0.81
CA GLY A 174 -0.80 -16.67 0.25
C GLY A 174 -1.53 -15.33 0.02
N PHE A 175 -1.85 -15.01 -1.23
CA PHE A 175 -2.66 -13.83 -1.55
C PHE A 175 -4.00 -13.94 -0.85
N PHE A 176 -4.14 -13.24 0.25
CA PHE A 176 -5.44 -12.93 0.79
C PHE A 176 -6.19 -12.07 -0.24
N VAL A 177 -7.50 -12.28 -0.35
CA VAL A 177 -8.38 -11.52 -1.26
C VAL A 177 -8.10 -10.01 -1.19
N GLY A 178 -7.77 -9.47 -0.01
CA GLY A 178 -7.45 -8.05 0.19
C GLY A 178 -6.25 -7.53 -0.59
N THR A 179 -5.18 -8.30 -0.75
CA THR A 179 -3.97 -7.86 -1.47
C THR A 179 -4.18 -7.83 -2.98
N LEU A 180 -4.94 -8.79 -3.54
CA LEU A 180 -5.22 -8.86 -4.98
C LEU A 180 -5.98 -7.65 -5.52
N GLN A 181 -6.71 -6.96 -4.67
CA GLN A 181 -7.52 -5.79 -5.05
C GLN A 181 -6.70 -4.61 -5.58
N TYR A 182 -5.41 -4.53 -5.21
CA TYR A 182 -4.51 -3.46 -5.60
C TYR A 182 -3.54 -3.86 -6.72
N VAL A 183 -3.47 -5.14 -7.08
CA VAL A 183 -2.53 -5.66 -8.07
C VAL A 183 -3.01 -5.35 -9.48
N ALA A 184 -2.12 -4.82 -10.32
CA ALA A 184 -2.42 -4.52 -11.71
C ALA A 184 -2.65 -5.80 -12.53
N PRO A 185 -3.58 -5.79 -13.52
CA PRO A 185 -3.92 -6.97 -14.33
C PRO A 185 -2.72 -7.63 -14.99
N GLU A 186 -1.79 -6.83 -15.55
CA GLU A 186 -0.58 -7.33 -16.21
C GLU A 186 0.38 -8.05 -15.24
N ALA A 187 0.43 -7.60 -13.98
CA ALA A 187 1.23 -8.27 -12.94
C ALA A 187 0.66 -9.66 -12.59
N LEU A 188 -0.66 -9.84 -12.70
CA LEU A 188 -1.32 -11.13 -12.51
C LEU A 188 -1.12 -12.06 -13.71
N SER A 189 -1.03 -11.51 -14.93
CA SER A 189 -0.84 -12.28 -16.17
C SER A 189 0.61 -12.69 -16.40
N GLY A 190 1.54 -12.25 -15.55
CA GLY A 190 2.97 -12.56 -15.70
C GLY A 190 3.70 -11.78 -16.78
N GLU A 191 3.10 -10.70 -17.26
CA GLU A 191 3.71 -9.79 -18.23
C GLU A 191 4.81 -8.93 -17.58
N LEU A 192 5.61 -8.29 -18.42
CA LEU A 192 6.60 -7.32 -17.95
C LEU A 192 5.90 -6.12 -17.31
N VAL A 193 6.22 -5.85 -16.07
CA VAL A 193 5.60 -4.81 -15.26
C VAL A 193 6.52 -3.59 -15.19
N ASP A 194 6.02 -2.43 -15.59
CA ASP A 194 6.69 -1.13 -15.44
C ASP A 194 5.97 -0.23 -14.41
N GLY A 195 6.39 1.03 -14.30
CA GLY A 195 5.82 2.00 -13.35
C GLY A 195 4.30 2.23 -13.50
N ARG A 196 3.70 1.86 -14.62
CA ARG A 196 2.25 1.96 -14.86
C ARG A 196 1.44 0.96 -14.03
N ALA A 197 2.06 -0.09 -13.52
CA ALA A 197 1.42 -0.96 -12.53
C ALA A 197 1.23 -0.26 -11.18
N ASP A 198 2.19 0.58 -10.77
CA ASP A 198 2.03 1.38 -9.55
C ASP A 198 0.96 2.47 -9.73
N ILE A 199 0.76 2.99 -10.95
CA ILE A 199 -0.37 3.89 -11.26
C ILE A 199 -1.70 3.18 -11.03
N TYR A 200 -1.86 1.95 -11.50
CA TYR A 200 -3.07 1.18 -11.25
C TYR A 200 -3.33 0.96 -9.76
N SER A 201 -2.30 0.58 -9.01
CA SER A 201 -2.40 0.39 -7.56
C SER A 201 -2.74 1.70 -6.85
N LEU A 202 -2.11 2.82 -7.25
CA LEU A 202 -2.38 4.16 -6.70
C LEU A 202 -3.80 4.63 -7.04
N ALA A 203 -4.29 4.37 -8.26
CA ALA A 203 -5.66 4.65 -8.67
C ALA A 203 -6.68 3.81 -7.86
N THR A 204 -6.38 2.55 -7.58
CA THR A 204 -7.19 1.69 -6.71
C THR A 204 -7.23 2.23 -5.27
N ILE A 205 -6.09 2.69 -4.75
CA ILE A 205 -6.04 3.34 -3.43
C ILE A 205 -6.86 4.62 -3.44
N THR A 206 -6.72 5.45 -4.47
CA THR A 206 -7.50 6.70 -4.62
C THR A 206 -9.00 6.42 -4.64
N TYR A 207 -9.42 5.40 -5.38
CA TYR A 207 -10.80 4.94 -5.41
C TYR A 207 -11.28 4.54 -4.02
N TYR A 208 -10.48 3.75 -3.28
CA TYR A 208 -10.80 3.31 -1.93
C TYR A 208 -10.83 4.47 -0.93
N LEU A 209 -9.90 5.42 -1.02
CA LEU A 209 -9.88 6.64 -0.21
C LEU A 209 -11.16 7.46 -0.35
N LEU A 210 -11.68 7.58 -1.58
CA LEU A 210 -12.88 8.35 -1.89
C LEU A 210 -14.19 7.63 -1.53
N THR A 211 -14.23 6.30 -1.63
CA THR A 211 -15.49 5.54 -1.58
C THR A 211 -15.58 4.56 -0.40
N GLY A 212 -14.47 4.19 0.20
CA GLY A 212 -14.39 3.06 1.15
C GLY A 212 -14.66 1.70 0.50
N ARG A 213 -14.64 1.62 -0.83
CA ARG A 213 -14.88 0.39 -1.61
C ARG A 213 -13.80 0.18 -2.64
N HIS A 214 -13.68 -1.03 -3.14
CA HIS A 214 -12.80 -1.36 -4.26
C HIS A 214 -13.55 -1.31 -5.58
N PRO A 215 -12.87 -1.02 -6.70
CA PRO A 215 -13.50 -0.97 -8.03
C PRO A 215 -14.03 -2.33 -8.50
N TYR A 216 -13.53 -3.42 -7.91
CA TYR A 216 -13.97 -4.78 -8.14
C TYR A 216 -14.26 -5.48 -6.81
N VAL A 217 -15.30 -6.32 -6.76
CA VAL A 217 -15.77 -6.99 -5.56
C VAL A 217 -15.97 -8.48 -5.83
N GLY A 218 -14.91 -9.28 -5.67
CA GLY A 218 -14.96 -10.74 -5.77
C GLY A 218 -15.05 -11.41 -4.40
N ARG A 219 -15.79 -12.51 -4.32
CA ARG A 219 -15.92 -13.34 -3.10
C ARG A 219 -14.76 -14.33 -2.94
N SER A 220 -13.98 -14.52 -3.99
CA SER A 220 -12.80 -15.37 -4.03
C SER A 220 -11.70 -14.74 -4.89
N PRO A 221 -10.42 -15.15 -4.71
CA PRO A 221 -9.32 -14.71 -5.58
C PRO A 221 -9.59 -14.98 -7.05
N ARG A 222 -10.19 -16.14 -7.36
CA ARG A 222 -10.54 -16.52 -8.74
C ARG A 222 -11.61 -15.61 -9.34
N GLU A 223 -12.65 -15.28 -8.58
CA GLU A 223 -13.72 -14.39 -9.04
C GLU A 223 -13.17 -12.97 -9.27
N LEU A 224 -12.37 -12.45 -8.33
CA LEU A 224 -11.71 -11.15 -8.47
C LEU A 224 -10.83 -11.11 -9.72
N PHE A 225 -10.03 -12.16 -9.94
CA PHE A 225 -9.18 -12.27 -11.13
C PHE A 225 -10.01 -12.28 -12.43
N GLN A 226 -11.11 -13.02 -12.47
CA GLN A 226 -12.02 -13.02 -13.61
C GLN A 226 -12.61 -11.63 -13.87
N GLN A 227 -13.04 -10.91 -12.83
CA GLN A 227 -13.57 -9.56 -12.97
C GLN A 227 -12.50 -8.60 -13.53
N LEU A 228 -11.29 -8.63 -12.98
CA LEU A 228 -10.16 -7.82 -13.46
C LEU A 228 -9.87 -8.02 -14.95
N LEU A 229 -10.02 -9.24 -15.45
CA LEU A 229 -9.75 -9.58 -16.86
C LEU A 229 -10.93 -9.31 -17.79
N SER A 230 -12.17 -9.35 -17.32
CA SER A 230 -13.36 -9.38 -18.19
C SER A 230 -14.31 -8.20 -18.02
N GLN A 231 -14.25 -7.47 -16.89
CA GLN A 231 -15.19 -6.40 -16.59
C GLN A 231 -14.48 -5.04 -16.51
N PRO A 232 -15.17 -3.92 -16.83
CA PRO A 232 -14.67 -2.59 -16.49
C PRO A 232 -14.79 -2.36 -14.96
N PRO A 233 -13.95 -1.48 -14.38
CA PRO A 233 -14.12 -1.06 -12.99
C PRO A 233 -15.44 -0.32 -12.80
N LEU A 234 -16.07 -0.47 -11.63
CA LEU A 234 -17.28 0.27 -11.28
C LEU A 234 -16.97 1.78 -11.22
N PRO A 235 -17.70 2.65 -11.92
CA PRO A 235 -17.51 4.10 -11.81
C PRO A 235 -17.64 4.60 -10.36
N LEU A 236 -16.83 5.59 -9.98
CA LEU A 236 -16.85 6.18 -8.63
C LEU A 236 -18.26 6.71 -8.26
N SER A 237 -18.91 7.37 -9.21
CA SER A 237 -20.27 7.90 -9.06
C SER A 237 -21.33 6.83 -8.77
N GLN A 238 -21.05 5.57 -9.09
CA GLN A 238 -21.93 4.42 -8.85
C GLN A 238 -21.53 3.58 -7.62
N ALA A 239 -20.33 3.81 -7.07
CA ALA A 239 -19.78 2.99 -5.99
C ALA A 239 -20.56 3.10 -4.68
N VAL A 240 -20.99 4.31 -4.34
CA VAL A 240 -21.73 4.59 -3.09
C VAL A 240 -22.79 5.67 -3.35
N LYS A 241 -24.02 5.41 -2.93
CA LYS A 241 -25.11 6.40 -3.01
C LYS A 241 -24.78 7.64 -2.18
N GLY A 242 -24.93 8.83 -2.77
CA GLY A 242 -24.76 10.11 -2.09
C GLY A 242 -23.30 10.61 -2.01
N ILE A 243 -22.34 9.92 -2.62
CA ILE A 243 -20.98 10.47 -2.79
C ILE A 243 -20.99 11.41 -4.01
N THR A 244 -20.46 12.61 -3.81
CA THR A 244 -20.19 13.55 -4.90
C THR A 244 -18.68 13.59 -5.12
N VAL A 245 -18.24 13.07 -6.24
CA VAL A 245 -16.83 13.16 -6.68
C VAL A 245 -16.78 14.11 -7.88
N PRO A 246 -15.85 15.08 -7.92
CA PRO A 246 -15.69 15.94 -9.09
C PRO A 246 -15.47 15.09 -10.36
N PRO A 247 -16.12 15.39 -11.50
CA PRO A 247 -16.02 14.59 -12.72
C PRO A 247 -14.58 14.43 -13.22
N GLY A 248 -13.73 15.44 -13.05
CA GLY A 248 -12.32 15.38 -13.41
C GLY A 248 -11.51 14.40 -12.53
N VAL A 249 -11.85 14.30 -11.24
CA VAL A 249 -11.24 13.31 -10.32
C VAL A 249 -11.68 11.91 -10.73
N GLU A 250 -12.98 11.69 -10.99
CA GLU A 250 -13.45 10.40 -11.48
C GLU A 250 -12.77 10.00 -12.78
N ALA A 251 -12.68 10.91 -13.75
CA ALA A 251 -12.00 10.64 -15.04
C ALA A 251 -10.53 10.25 -14.84
N ALA A 252 -9.80 10.95 -13.98
CA ALA A 252 -8.40 10.64 -13.69
C ALA A 252 -8.23 9.25 -13.05
N VAL A 253 -9.06 8.93 -12.05
CA VAL A 253 -9.04 7.62 -11.38
C VAL A 253 -9.40 6.49 -12.35
N MET A 254 -10.47 6.64 -13.12
CA MET A 254 -10.92 5.62 -14.07
C MET A 254 -9.90 5.37 -15.17
N LYS A 255 -9.17 6.41 -15.62
CA LYS A 255 -8.04 6.27 -16.55
C LYS A 255 -6.89 5.49 -15.91
N GLY A 256 -6.53 5.77 -14.66
CA GLY A 256 -5.49 5.02 -13.92
C GLY A 256 -5.86 3.54 -13.71
N LEU A 257 -7.15 3.23 -13.65
CA LEU A 257 -7.70 1.87 -13.56
C LEU A 257 -7.86 1.15 -14.91
N ALA A 258 -7.43 1.77 -16.02
CA ALA A 258 -7.50 1.13 -17.33
C ALA A 258 -6.76 -0.22 -17.33
N ARG A 259 -7.39 -1.23 -17.99
CA ARG A 259 -6.83 -2.59 -18.04
C ARG A 259 -5.48 -2.61 -18.72
N GLN A 260 -5.39 -1.99 -19.90
CA GLN A 260 -4.14 -1.91 -20.65
C GLN A 260 -3.25 -0.82 -20.05
N PRO A 261 -1.98 -1.12 -19.74
CA PRO A 261 -1.06 -0.11 -19.23
C PRO A 261 -0.90 1.11 -20.15
N ALA A 262 -1.02 0.91 -21.47
CA ALA A 262 -0.91 1.97 -22.46
C ALA A 262 -2.04 3.02 -22.37
N ASP A 263 -3.21 2.64 -21.85
CA ASP A 263 -4.38 3.51 -21.72
C ASP A 263 -4.35 4.34 -20.42
N ARG A 264 -3.42 4.03 -19.50
CA ARG A 264 -3.23 4.78 -18.24
C ARG A 264 -2.43 6.06 -18.48
N GLN A 265 -2.30 6.89 -17.45
CA GLN A 265 -1.33 7.97 -17.46
C GLN A 265 0.09 7.42 -17.68
N PRO A 266 0.97 8.16 -18.39
CA PRO A 266 2.33 7.67 -18.67
C PRO A 266 3.22 7.62 -17.41
N THR A 267 2.94 8.48 -16.42
CA THR A 267 3.71 8.58 -15.16
C THR A 267 2.80 8.78 -13.95
N VAL A 268 3.29 8.42 -12.76
CA VAL A 268 2.58 8.69 -11.49
C VAL A 268 2.40 10.18 -11.23
N THR A 269 3.34 11.02 -11.68
CA THR A 269 3.24 12.48 -11.59
C THR A 269 2.13 13.03 -12.48
N GLN A 270 1.93 12.46 -13.68
CA GLN A 270 0.82 12.84 -14.53
C GLN A 270 -0.52 12.43 -13.91
N PHE A 271 -0.60 11.24 -13.28
CA PHE A 271 -1.80 10.82 -12.56
C PHE A 271 -2.16 11.80 -11.44
N ALA A 272 -1.18 12.22 -10.63
CA ALA A 272 -1.40 13.21 -9.58
C ALA A 272 -1.83 14.59 -10.14
N ALA A 273 -1.22 15.04 -11.24
CA ALA A 273 -1.57 16.29 -11.90
C ALA A 273 -3.01 16.27 -12.47
N ASP A 274 -3.44 15.14 -13.05
CA ASP A 274 -4.81 14.96 -13.53
C ASP A 274 -5.81 15.05 -12.35
N LEU A 275 -5.49 14.49 -11.18
CA LEU A 275 -6.32 14.61 -9.97
C LEU A 275 -6.38 16.03 -9.44
N ASP A 276 -5.25 16.75 -9.36
CA ASP A 276 -5.21 18.16 -8.93
C ASP A 276 -6.10 19.03 -9.83
N THR A 277 -5.96 18.84 -11.15
CA THR A 277 -6.81 19.53 -12.15
C THR A 277 -8.29 19.18 -11.96
N GLY A 278 -8.58 17.90 -11.68
CA GLY A 278 -9.94 17.42 -11.45
C GLY A 278 -10.63 18.05 -10.24
N VAL A 279 -9.87 18.31 -9.15
CA VAL A 279 -10.39 19.02 -7.96
C VAL A 279 -10.58 20.50 -8.25
N ALA A 280 -9.63 21.16 -8.94
CA ALA A 280 -9.68 22.58 -9.24
C ALA A 280 -10.81 22.93 -10.24
N GLY A 281 -11.11 22.07 -11.20
CA GLY A 281 -12.17 22.24 -12.19
C GLY A 281 -13.59 22.06 -11.63
N GLY A 282 -13.75 21.50 -10.44
CA GLY A 282 -14.98 21.48 -9.67
C GLY A 282 -15.14 22.77 -8.87
N GLY A 283 -15.48 23.90 -9.54
CA GLY A 283 -15.61 25.23 -8.90
C GLY A 283 -16.49 25.23 -7.65
N PRO A 284 -16.56 26.35 -6.87
CA PRO A 284 -17.23 26.44 -5.56
C PRO A 284 -18.77 26.40 -5.70
N GLY A 285 -19.27 25.22 -5.97
CA GLY A 285 -20.71 24.90 -6.05
C GLY A 285 -20.99 23.66 -5.24
N GLY A 286 -21.14 23.79 -3.93
CA GLY A 286 -21.64 22.73 -3.06
C GLY A 286 -20.61 22.21 -2.05
N GLY A 287 -20.25 23.02 -1.06
CA GLY A 287 -19.74 22.56 0.21
C GLY A 287 -20.83 21.78 0.96
N GLY A 288 -21.16 20.59 0.47
CA GLY A 288 -21.93 19.60 1.20
C GLY A 288 -21.00 18.92 2.20
N THR A 289 -20.94 19.41 3.41
CA THR A 289 -20.49 18.63 4.56
C THR A 289 -21.29 17.35 4.58
N VAL A 290 -20.61 16.22 4.27
CA VAL A 290 -21.21 14.89 4.49
C VAL A 290 -21.54 14.80 5.97
N PRO A 291 -22.81 14.64 6.38
CA PRO A 291 -23.14 14.53 7.80
C PRO A 291 -22.44 13.29 8.34
N ARG A 292 -21.51 13.47 9.27
CA ARG A 292 -20.69 12.42 9.91
C ARG A 292 -21.52 11.30 10.57
N SER A 293 -22.85 11.48 10.71
CA SER A 293 -23.73 10.55 11.45
C SER A 293 -24.47 9.50 10.62
N GLY A 294 -24.57 9.65 9.29
CA GLY A 294 -25.44 8.79 8.47
C GLY A 294 -24.77 7.50 7.92
N VAL A 295 -23.48 7.55 7.64
CA VAL A 295 -22.76 6.42 7.00
C VAL A 295 -22.42 5.34 8.02
N PHE A 296 -22.15 5.70 9.27
CA PHE A 296 -21.87 4.74 10.34
C PHE A 296 -23.03 3.84 10.72
N ALA A 297 -24.29 4.29 10.56
CA ALA A 297 -25.47 3.50 10.91
C ALA A 297 -25.70 2.34 9.91
N ALA A 298 -25.34 2.51 8.65
CA ALA A 298 -25.53 1.48 7.62
C ALA A 298 -24.50 0.33 7.73
N ILE A 299 -23.26 0.66 8.12
CA ILE A 299 -22.17 -0.35 8.22
C ILE A 299 -22.34 -1.22 9.48
N LYS A 300 -22.77 -0.64 10.62
CA LYS A 300 -23.03 -1.42 11.86
C LYS A 300 -24.15 -2.46 11.70
N LYS A 301 -25.12 -2.23 10.82
CA LYS A 301 -26.22 -3.17 10.57
C LYS A 301 -25.78 -4.41 9.76
N PHE A 302 -24.67 -4.34 9.03
CA PHE A 302 -24.18 -5.45 8.21
C PHE A 302 -23.17 -6.35 8.94
N VAL A 303 -22.44 -5.84 9.92
CA VAL A 303 -21.44 -6.59 10.70
C VAL A 303 -22.07 -7.30 11.94
N GLY A 304 -23.23 -6.85 12.39
CA GLY A 304 -23.90 -7.37 13.61
C GLY A 304 -24.77 -8.62 13.42
N LYS A 305 -24.84 -9.25 12.24
CA LYS A 305 -25.67 -10.43 11.98
C LYS A 305 -24.89 -11.67 11.58
N ARG A 306 -23.76 -11.95 12.20
CA ARG A 306 -23.15 -13.29 12.20
C ARG A 306 -22.66 -13.60 13.61
N LYS A 307 -23.52 -14.20 14.35
CA LYS A 307 -23.20 -15.22 15.35
C LYS A 307 -23.63 -16.56 14.76
#